data_38b1a0ca7c5e90f0491c1eb5ebfaecb8
#
_entry.id   38b1a0ca7c5e90f0491c1eb5ebfaecb8
#
_cell.length_a   1.000
_cell.length_b   1.000
_cell.length_c   1.000
_cell.angle_alpha   90.00
_cell.angle_beta   90.00
_cell.angle_gamma   90.00
#
_symmetry.space_group_name_H-M   'P 1'
#
loop_
_entity.id
_entity.type
_entity.pdbx_description
1 polymer ?
#
loop_
_entity_poly.entity_id
_entity_poly.type
_entity_poly.pdbx_seq_one_letter_code
_entity_poly.pdbx_strand_id
1 'polypeptide(L)'
;DVYKRQAQTMANATKDIPIVATAVTDYEVAKLAASNNEPKGNVTGTSDMNPIDQQLELLLKIAPQTKNIGTVYSSSEVNSQLQVDVLKKLAGDKGINVIEATVSTVNDIQQAAHSLVGKVDAVYVPTDNVMASSMPTLVAVTDEARLPVICGESDPVRAGGLATLGIDYYKLGEQTGVMAAEILSGKGKPQTMPVQMQKEFM
;
A
#
# COMPACT_ATOMS: atom_id res chain seq x y z
N ASP A 1 -3.19 -9.66 -0.30
CA ASP A 1 -4.35 -8.90 0.18
C ASP A 1 -5.59 -9.81 0.21
N VAL A 2 -5.94 -10.25 1.41
CA VAL A 2 -7.06 -11.19 1.64
C VAL A 2 -8.38 -10.50 1.29
N TYR A 3 -8.57 -9.25 1.68
CA TYR A 3 -9.80 -8.50 1.47
C TYR A 3 -10.08 -8.23 -0.01
N LYS A 4 -9.04 -7.87 -0.78
CA LYS A 4 -9.15 -7.69 -2.23
C LYS A 4 -9.62 -8.97 -2.92
N ARG A 5 -9.03 -10.13 -2.59
CA ARG A 5 -9.43 -11.42 -3.15
C ARG A 5 -10.86 -11.81 -2.78
N GLN A 6 -11.27 -11.53 -1.53
CA GLN A 6 -12.65 -11.73 -1.09
C GLN A 6 -13.62 -10.84 -1.88
N ALA A 7 -13.32 -9.54 -2.02
CA ALA A 7 -14.13 -8.62 -2.80
C ALA A 7 -14.26 -9.06 -4.27
N GLN A 8 -13.16 -9.52 -4.89
CA GLN A 8 -13.18 -10.07 -6.25
C GLN A 8 -14.05 -11.33 -6.37
N THR A 9 -13.96 -12.24 -5.40
CA THR A 9 -14.79 -13.45 -5.36
C THR A 9 -16.27 -13.09 -5.26
N MET A 10 -16.64 -12.16 -4.38
CA MET A 10 -18.01 -11.70 -4.23
C MET A 10 -18.52 -10.97 -5.47
N ALA A 11 -17.71 -10.11 -6.08
CA ALA A 11 -18.03 -9.38 -7.30
C ALA A 11 -18.25 -10.31 -8.51
N ASN A 12 -17.61 -11.48 -8.51
CA ASN A 12 -17.85 -12.51 -9.51
C ASN A 12 -19.13 -13.31 -9.24
N ALA A 13 -19.50 -13.48 -7.97
CA ALA A 13 -20.67 -14.25 -7.56
C ALA A 13 -21.99 -13.50 -7.75
N THR A 14 -21.99 -12.16 -7.68
CA THR A 14 -23.20 -11.34 -7.85
C THR A 14 -22.90 -10.02 -8.56
N LYS A 15 -23.90 -9.54 -9.34
CA LYS A 15 -23.90 -8.21 -9.95
C LYS A 15 -24.99 -7.29 -9.38
N ASP A 16 -25.89 -7.85 -8.59
CA ASP A 16 -27.09 -7.15 -8.09
C ASP A 16 -26.95 -6.75 -6.62
N ILE A 17 -26.33 -7.62 -5.81
CA ILE A 17 -26.15 -7.35 -4.38
C ILE A 17 -25.04 -6.31 -4.20
N PRO A 18 -25.29 -5.20 -3.49
CA PRO A 18 -24.26 -4.22 -3.16
C PRO A 18 -23.10 -4.85 -2.39
N ILE A 19 -21.88 -4.49 -2.79
CA ILE A 19 -20.64 -4.91 -2.11
C ILE A 19 -19.92 -3.64 -1.67
N VAL A 20 -19.71 -3.51 -0.37
CA VAL A 20 -18.90 -2.43 0.22
C VAL A 20 -17.63 -3.06 0.78
N ALA A 21 -16.54 -2.91 0.04
CA ALA A 21 -15.25 -3.49 0.43
C ALA A 21 -14.42 -2.48 1.25
N THR A 22 -13.50 -2.99 2.06
CA THR A 22 -12.56 -2.18 2.83
C THR A 22 -11.12 -2.55 2.46
N ALA A 23 -10.21 -1.61 2.63
CA ALA A 23 -8.76 -1.85 2.48
C ALA A 23 -8.40 -2.50 1.13
N VAL A 24 -8.92 -1.97 0.05
CA VAL A 24 -8.50 -2.31 -1.31
C VAL A 24 -7.75 -1.11 -1.87
N THR A 25 -6.47 -1.28 -2.18
CA THR A 25 -5.57 -0.18 -2.55
C THR A 25 -6.09 0.60 -3.76
N ASP A 26 -6.54 -0.09 -4.81
CA ASP A 26 -7.13 0.52 -6.00
C ASP A 26 -8.18 -0.41 -6.61
N TYR A 27 -9.41 0.07 -6.73
CA TYR A 27 -10.56 -0.71 -7.21
C TYR A 27 -10.55 -0.91 -8.73
N GLU A 28 -9.98 0.05 -9.48
CA GLU A 28 -9.84 -0.08 -10.94
C GLU A 28 -8.76 -1.11 -11.27
N VAL A 29 -7.59 -1.01 -10.67
CA VAL A 29 -6.49 -1.98 -10.83
C VAL A 29 -6.90 -3.38 -10.35
N ALA A 30 -7.71 -3.45 -9.28
CA ALA A 30 -8.27 -4.71 -8.79
C ALA A 30 -9.42 -5.26 -9.66
N LYS A 31 -9.85 -4.53 -10.70
CA LYS A 31 -11.00 -4.86 -11.57
C LYS A 31 -12.31 -5.03 -10.81
N LEU A 32 -12.49 -4.26 -9.74
CA LEU A 32 -13.69 -4.22 -8.90
C LEU A 32 -14.65 -3.10 -9.31
N ALA A 33 -14.12 -2.03 -9.88
CA ALA A 33 -14.87 -0.86 -10.32
C ALA A 33 -14.35 -0.34 -11.66
N ALA A 34 -15.14 0.47 -12.35
CA ALA A 34 -14.71 1.11 -13.60
C ALA A 34 -13.65 2.19 -13.33
N SER A 35 -13.77 2.89 -12.22
CA SER A 35 -12.74 3.77 -11.62
C SER A 35 -13.03 3.96 -10.14
N ASN A 36 -12.06 4.51 -9.40
CA ASN A 36 -12.27 4.84 -7.99
C ASN A 36 -13.28 5.99 -7.80
N ASN A 37 -13.40 6.91 -8.76
CA ASN A 37 -14.32 8.04 -8.71
C ASN A 37 -15.74 7.67 -9.17
N GLU A 38 -15.86 6.81 -10.15
CA GLU A 38 -17.12 6.34 -10.73
C GLU A 38 -17.13 4.82 -10.82
N PRO A 39 -17.53 4.11 -9.77
CA PRO A 39 -17.49 2.64 -9.74
C PRO A 39 -18.32 1.97 -10.85
N LYS A 40 -19.51 2.51 -11.17
CA LYS A 40 -20.46 2.04 -12.22
C LYS A 40 -21.00 0.61 -12.04
N GLY A 41 -20.44 -0.13 -11.09
CA GLY A 41 -20.86 -1.51 -10.75
C GLY A 41 -21.52 -1.59 -9.38
N ASN A 42 -21.69 -2.82 -8.89
CA ASN A 42 -22.25 -3.05 -7.55
C ASN A 42 -21.21 -3.03 -6.42
N VAL A 43 -19.96 -2.66 -6.73
CA VAL A 43 -18.85 -2.61 -5.76
C VAL A 43 -18.41 -1.17 -5.53
N THR A 44 -18.27 -0.79 -4.27
CA THR A 44 -17.62 0.43 -3.78
C THR A 44 -16.94 0.16 -2.44
N GLY A 45 -16.41 1.18 -1.79
CA GLY A 45 -15.82 1.02 -0.45
C GLY A 45 -14.69 1.99 -0.17
N THR A 46 -13.73 1.57 0.66
CA THR A 46 -12.61 2.39 1.07
C THR A 46 -11.27 1.86 0.58
N SER A 47 -10.40 2.79 0.20
CA SER A 47 -9.05 2.52 -0.25
C SER A 47 -8.04 2.70 0.89
N ASP A 48 -7.08 1.80 0.97
CA ASP A 48 -5.90 1.89 1.82
C ASP A 48 -4.67 2.37 1.05
N MET A 49 -4.87 3.07 -0.07
CA MET A 49 -3.76 3.68 -0.80
C MET A 49 -2.99 4.62 0.11
N ASN A 50 -1.70 4.39 0.22
CA ASN A 50 -0.82 5.17 1.06
C ASN A 50 -0.57 6.59 0.50
N PRO A 51 -0.29 7.58 1.37
CA PRO A 51 0.16 8.90 0.96
C PRO A 51 1.65 8.85 0.59
N ILE A 52 1.98 8.24 -0.54
CA ILE A 52 3.36 7.95 -0.95
C ILE A 52 4.18 9.22 -1.13
N ASP A 53 3.55 10.31 -1.54
CA ASP A 53 4.14 11.65 -1.60
C ASP A 53 4.64 12.13 -0.23
N GLN A 54 3.80 12.01 0.80
CA GLN A 54 4.14 12.39 2.16
C GLN A 54 5.15 11.42 2.80
N GLN A 55 5.05 10.13 2.47
CA GLN A 55 6.03 9.12 2.91
C GLN A 55 7.42 9.37 2.30
N LEU A 56 7.48 9.76 1.02
CA LEU A 56 8.72 10.19 0.38
C LEU A 56 9.28 11.47 1.04
N GLU A 57 8.43 12.43 1.36
CA GLU A 57 8.86 13.63 2.09
C GLU A 57 9.40 13.31 3.49
N LEU A 58 8.75 12.38 4.21
CA LEU A 58 9.22 11.87 5.49
C LEU A 58 10.60 11.23 5.35
N LEU A 59 10.79 10.36 4.34
CA LEU A 59 12.08 9.75 4.03
C LEU A 59 13.16 10.81 3.83
N LEU A 60 12.88 11.85 3.03
CA LEU A 60 13.83 12.92 2.73
C LEU A 60 14.10 13.84 3.92
N LYS A 61 13.18 13.97 4.88
CA LYS A 61 13.44 14.66 6.16
C LYS A 61 14.40 13.86 7.04
N ILE A 62 14.29 12.54 7.05
CA ILE A 62 15.15 11.64 7.83
C ILE A 62 16.53 11.48 7.17
N ALA A 63 16.56 11.31 5.85
CA ALA A 63 17.76 11.10 5.05
C ALA A 63 17.84 12.13 3.90
N PRO A 64 18.19 13.41 4.18
CA PRO A 64 18.09 14.49 3.19
C PRO A 64 19.09 14.39 2.03
N GLN A 65 20.12 13.56 2.14
CA GLN A 65 21.13 13.34 1.09
C GLN A 65 20.79 12.16 0.17
N THR A 66 19.59 11.55 0.30
CA THR A 66 19.17 10.40 -0.48
C THR A 66 19.17 10.69 -1.98
N LYS A 67 19.88 9.87 -2.72
CA LYS A 67 19.92 9.86 -4.19
C LYS A 67 19.35 8.57 -4.77
N ASN A 68 19.42 7.48 -4.01
CA ASN A 68 18.94 6.18 -4.41
C ASN A 68 18.07 5.59 -3.30
N ILE A 69 16.83 5.26 -3.61
CA ILE A 69 15.91 4.56 -2.71
C ILE A 69 15.83 3.10 -3.16
N GLY A 70 16.09 2.17 -2.24
CA GLY A 70 15.81 0.76 -2.45
C GLY A 70 14.33 0.46 -2.13
N THR A 71 13.73 -0.45 -2.86
CA THR A 71 12.41 -0.99 -2.48
C THR A 71 12.42 -2.51 -2.56
N VAL A 72 11.80 -3.15 -1.53
CA VAL A 72 11.64 -4.61 -1.48
C VAL A 72 10.15 -4.91 -1.39
N TYR A 73 9.66 -5.75 -2.29
CA TYR A 73 8.24 -6.11 -2.33
C TYR A 73 8.01 -7.43 -3.08
N SER A 74 6.83 -8.04 -2.89
CA SER A 74 6.45 -9.26 -3.58
C SER A 74 6.04 -8.98 -5.03
N SER A 75 6.68 -9.67 -5.97
CA SER A 75 6.36 -9.59 -7.41
C SER A 75 4.94 -10.10 -7.73
N SER A 76 4.30 -10.83 -6.83
CA SER A 76 2.94 -11.33 -6.99
C SER A 76 1.84 -10.38 -6.49
N GLU A 77 2.23 -9.27 -5.83
CA GLU A 77 1.29 -8.30 -5.28
C GLU A 77 1.17 -7.04 -6.15
N VAL A 78 0.08 -6.98 -6.92
CA VAL A 78 -0.19 -5.85 -7.84
C VAL A 78 -0.32 -4.51 -7.10
N ASN A 79 -0.85 -4.52 -5.87
CA ASN A 79 -0.93 -3.33 -5.02
C ASN A 79 0.45 -2.80 -4.62
N SER A 80 1.42 -3.68 -4.38
CA SER A 80 2.80 -3.28 -4.05
C SER A 80 3.49 -2.68 -5.28
N GLN A 81 3.33 -3.31 -6.45
CA GLN A 81 3.85 -2.77 -7.72
C GLN A 81 3.27 -1.37 -8.00
N LEU A 82 1.96 -1.18 -7.85
CA LEU A 82 1.31 0.11 -8.06
C LEU A 82 1.92 1.21 -7.17
N GLN A 83 2.12 0.91 -5.88
CA GLN A 83 2.73 1.86 -4.94
C GLN A 83 4.17 2.19 -5.32
N VAL A 84 4.94 1.19 -5.76
CA VAL A 84 6.32 1.38 -6.23
C VAL A 84 6.36 2.22 -7.51
N ASP A 85 5.44 2.02 -8.44
CA ASP A 85 5.36 2.84 -9.66
C ASP A 85 5.04 4.31 -9.34
N VAL A 86 4.16 4.56 -8.37
CA VAL A 86 3.90 5.92 -7.85
C VAL A 86 5.16 6.51 -7.20
N LEU A 87 5.85 5.73 -6.36
CA LEU A 87 7.12 6.15 -5.73
C LEU A 87 8.16 6.51 -6.78
N LYS A 88 8.34 5.69 -7.81
CA LYS A 88 9.31 5.93 -8.91
C LYS A 88 9.04 7.24 -9.62
N LYS A 89 7.77 7.53 -9.89
CA LYS A 89 7.38 8.80 -10.52
C LYS A 89 7.72 9.98 -9.62
N LEU A 90 7.29 9.96 -8.35
CA LEU A 90 7.51 11.05 -7.39
C LEU A 90 8.99 11.26 -7.08
N ALA A 91 9.76 10.18 -6.94
CA ALA A 91 11.20 10.22 -6.72
C ALA A 91 11.94 10.77 -7.97
N GLY A 92 11.54 10.30 -9.16
CA GLY A 92 12.09 10.77 -10.45
C GLY A 92 11.91 12.28 -10.65
N ASP A 93 10.76 12.84 -10.28
CA ASP A 93 10.51 14.28 -10.33
C ASP A 93 11.45 15.08 -9.40
N LYS A 94 12.05 14.43 -8.42
CA LYS A 94 13.06 15.01 -7.49
C LYS A 94 14.50 14.62 -7.85
N GLY A 95 14.73 13.92 -8.96
CA GLY A 95 16.05 13.45 -9.40
C GLY A 95 16.61 12.29 -8.54
N ILE A 96 15.73 11.52 -7.87
CA ILE A 96 16.07 10.38 -7.03
C ILE A 96 15.77 9.09 -7.79
N ASN A 97 16.72 8.16 -7.79
CA ASN A 97 16.55 6.85 -8.41
C ASN A 97 15.86 5.88 -7.45
N VAL A 98 15.05 4.96 -8.00
CA VAL A 98 14.47 3.85 -7.24
C VAL A 98 15.03 2.55 -7.79
N ILE A 99 15.63 1.74 -6.91
CA ILE A 99 16.21 0.43 -7.22
C ILE A 99 15.32 -0.65 -6.61
N GLU A 100 14.75 -1.48 -7.47
CA GLU A 100 13.79 -2.51 -7.08
C GLU A 100 14.48 -3.84 -6.79
N ALA A 101 14.09 -4.50 -5.71
CA ALA A 101 14.43 -5.88 -5.39
C ALA A 101 13.14 -6.63 -5.07
N THR A 102 12.69 -7.46 -6.01
CA THR A 102 11.45 -8.23 -5.84
C THR A 102 11.71 -9.58 -5.20
N VAL A 103 10.72 -10.05 -4.43
CA VAL A 103 10.72 -11.37 -3.80
C VAL A 103 9.52 -12.18 -4.28
N SER A 104 9.65 -13.50 -4.31
CA SER A 104 8.54 -14.41 -4.56
C SER A 104 8.03 -15.04 -3.27
N THR A 105 8.91 -15.22 -2.31
CA THR A 105 8.62 -15.80 -0.99
C THR A 105 9.38 -15.08 0.10
N VAL A 106 9.03 -15.34 1.37
CA VAL A 106 9.75 -14.81 2.54
C VAL A 106 11.23 -15.22 2.59
N ASN A 107 11.59 -16.35 2.00
CA ASN A 107 12.97 -16.84 1.96
C ASN A 107 13.90 -15.99 1.08
N ASP A 108 13.33 -15.23 0.15
CA ASP A 108 14.10 -14.40 -0.78
C ASP A 108 14.47 -13.02 -0.17
N ILE A 109 13.82 -12.64 0.94
CA ILE A 109 13.90 -11.26 1.51
C ILE A 109 15.34 -10.92 1.91
N GLN A 110 16.05 -11.84 2.58
CA GLN A 110 17.41 -11.59 3.00
C GLN A 110 18.34 -11.31 1.81
N GLN A 111 18.23 -12.12 0.75
CA GLN A 111 19.05 -11.93 -0.46
C GLN A 111 18.67 -10.63 -1.18
N ALA A 112 17.38 -10.33 -1.29
CA ALA A 112 16.89 -9.08 -1.89
C ALA A 112 17.42 -7.85 -1.11
N ALA A 113 17.36 -7.88 0.22
CA ALA A 113 17.90 -6.81 1.08
C ALA A 113 19.41 -6.63 0.86
N HIS A 114 20.18 -7.72 0.91
CA HIS A 114 21.64 -7.66 0.65
C HIS A 114 21.98 -7.11 -0.73
N SER A 115 21.14 -7.34 -1.75
CA SER A 115 21.38 -6.83 -3.09
C SER A 115 21.33 -5.30 -3.18
N LEU A 116 20.71 -4.63 -2.21
CA LEU A 116 20.57 -3.17 -2.11
C LEU A 116 21.71 -2.53 -1.32
N VAL A 117 22.37 -3.26 -0.43
CA VAL A 117 23.45 -2.74 0.43
C VAL A 117 24.57 -2.14 -0.43
N GLY A 118 24.98 -0.92 -0.08
CA GLY A 118 26.00 -0.14 -0.80
C GLY A 118 25.53 0.48 -2.12
N LYS A 119 24.26 0.29 -2.51
CA LYS A 119 23.69 0.87 -3.73
C LYS A 119 22.62 1.92 -3.44
N VAL A 120 22.05 1.91 -2.25
CA VAL A 120 20.94 2.78 -1.85
C VAL A 120 21.26 3.51 -0.55
N ASP A 121 20.57 4.63 -0.32
CA ASP A 121 20.74 5.49 0.85
C ASP A 121 19.60 5.30 1.88
N ALA A 122 18.48 4.76 1.43
CA ALA A 122 17.31 4.45 2.25
C ALA A 122 16.49 3.33 1.59
N VAL A 123 15.61 2.69 2.35
CA VAL A 123 14.70 1.65 1.85
C VAL A 123 13.26 2.08 2.07
N TYR A 124 12.41 1.85 1.07
CA TYR A 124 10.96 1.99 1.15
C TYR A 124 10.30 0.61 0.98
N VAL A 125 9.40 0.27 1.89
CA VAL A 125 8.62 -0.97 1.84
C VAL A 125 7.15 -0.60 1.66
N PRO A 126 6.52 -0.90 0.51
CA PRO A 126 5.09 -0.63 0.29
C PRO A 126 4.22 -1.52 1.19
N THR A 127 2.91 -1.31 1.19
CA THR A 127 1.96 -2.26 1.78
C THR A 127 2.02 -3.58 1.03
N ASP A 128 2.56 -4.61 1.70
CA ASP A 128 2.90 -5.91 1.12
C ASP A 128 2.80 -7.00 2.17
N ASN A 129 1.98 -8.04 1.92
CA ASN A 129 1.72 -9.10 2.91
C ASN A 129 2.95 -9.99 3.15
N VAL A 130 3.76 -10.22 2.12
CA VAL A 130 5.00 -11.03 2.27
C VAL A 130 5.99 -10.27 3.12
N MET A 131 6.17 -8.96 2.85
CA MET A 131 7.07 -8.12 3.64
C MET A 131 6.57 -7.93 5.07
N ALA A 132 5.28 -7.66 5.27
CA ALA A 132 4.68 -7.50 6.61
C ALA A 132 4.91 -8.75 7.49
N SER A 133 4.79 -9.94 6.91
CA SER A 133 4.99 -11.21 7.64
C SER A 133 6.44 -11.51 8.02
N SER A 134 7.41 -10.85 7.42
CA SER A 134 8.85 -11.17 7.58
C SER A 134 9.74 -9.93 7.66
N MET A 135 9.18 -8.81 8.07
CA MET A 135 9.89 -7.52 8.21
C MET A 135 11.20 -7.63 9.03
N PRO A 136 11.27 -8.41 10.14
CA PRO A 136 12.52 -8.56 10.90
C PRO A 136 13.69 -9.09 10.06
N THR A 137 13.45 -9.88 9.01
CA THR A 137 14.52 -10.37 8.12
C THR A 137 15.11 -9.24 7.28
N LEU A 138 14.28 -8.31 6.79
CA LEU A 138 14.75 -7.12 6.09
C LEU A 138 15.51 -6.20 7.06
N VAL A 139 14.92 -5.94 8.23
CA VAL A 139 15.47 -5.03 9.26
C VAL A 139 16.86 -5.48 9.70
N ALA A 140 17.08 -6.77 9.92
CA ALA A 140 18.41 -7.28 10.30
C ALA A 140 19.51 -6.86 9.32
N VAL A 141 19.23 -6.88 8.01
CA VAL A 141 20.19 -6.47 6.97
C VAL A 141 20.32 -4.95 6.89
N THR A 142 19.20 -4.23 6.96
CA THR A 142 19.21 -2.76 6.82
C THR A 142 19.81 -2.07 8.03
N ASP A 143 19.64 -2.60 9.25
CA ASP A 143 20.25 -2.09 10.48
C ASP A 143 21.77 -2.26 10.46
N GLU A 144 22.27 -3.44 10.05
CA GLU A 144 23.70 -3.66 9.88
C GLU A 144 24.30 -2.70 8.87
N ALA A 145 23.57 -2.42 7.78
CA ALA A 145 23.98 -1.47 6.74
C ALA A 145 23.67 0.00 7.09
N ARG A 146 23.02 0.28 8.21
CA ARG A 146 22.55 1.61 8.64
C ARG A 146 21.65 2.31 7.61
N LEU A 147 20.81 1.55 6.95
CA LEU A 147 19.83 2.05 5.98
C LEU A 147 18.50 2.34 6.68
N PRO A 148 17.99 3.58 6.69
CA PRO A 148 16.68 3.88 7.22
C PRO A 148 15.59 3.21 6.36
N VAL A 149 14.59 2.62 7.02
CA VAL A 149 13.47 1.93 6.36
C VAL A 149 12.17 2.67 6.62
N ILE A 150 11.59 3.24 5.58
CA ILE A 150 10.25 3.84 5.62
C ILE A 150 9.25 2.80 5.12
N CYS A 151 8.18 2.62 5.88
CA CYS A 151 7.17 1.59 5.62
C CYS A 151 5.87 2.22 5.14
N GLY A 152 5.13 1.48 4.32
CA GLY A 152 3.80 1.87 3.83
C GLY A 152 2.74 1.86 4.95
N GLU A 153 2.92 1.06 6.00
CA GLU A 153 1.97 0.89 7.08
C GLU A 153 2.65 0.70 8.45
N SER A 154 1.85 0.70 9.53
CA SER A 154 2.35 0.72 10.91
C SER A 154 2.90 -0.60 11.42
N ASP A 155 2.39 -1.74 10.96
CA ASP A 155 2.82 -3.04 11.47
C ASP A 155 4.28 -3.37 11.11
N PRO A 156 4.78 -3.14 9.88
CA PRO A 156 6.20 -3.18 9.57
C PRO A 156 7.08 -2.25 10.43
N VAL A 157 6.56 -1.07 10.84
CA VAL A 157 7.30 -0.17 11.76
C VAL A 157 7.43 -0.82 13.14
N ARG A 158 6.34 -1.41 13.68
CA ARG A 158 6.37 -2.16 14.95
C ARG A 158 7.33 -3.36 14.90
N ALA A 159 7.53 -3.92 13.71
CA ALA A 159 8.44 -5.04 13.47
C ALA A 159 9.88 -4.61 13.17
N GLY A 160 10.22 -3.32 13.33
CA GLY A 160 11.59 -2.79 13.24
C GLY A 160 11.84 -1.75 12.15
N GLY A 161 10.87 -1.46 11.28
CA GLY A 161 10.96 -0.33 10.37
C GLY A 161 11.05 1.00 11.13
N LEU A 162 11.63 2.03 10.52
CA LEU A 162 11.94 3.27 11.22
C LEU A 162 10.71 4.16 11.40
N ALA A 163 9.93 4.38 10.35
CA ALA A 163 8.77 5.27 10.39
C ALA A 163 7.80 5.00 9.24
N THR A 164 6.59 5.53 9.39
CA THR A 164 5.56 5.60 8.36
C THR A 164 4.71 6.87 8.52
N LEU A 165 3.97 7.20 7.48
CA LEU A 165 2.71 7.93 7.54
C LEU A 165 1.68 6.95 6.96
N GLY A 166 1.00 6.22 7.82
CA GLY A 166 0.19 5.06 7.43
C GLY A 166 -1.29 5.24 7.63
N ILE A 167 -2.05 4.29 7.12
CA ILE A 167 -3.49 4.19 7.24
C ILE A 167 -3.86 3.72 8.66
N ASP A 168 -4.86 4.36 9.26
CA ASP A 168 -5.56 3.84 10.43
C ASP A 168 -6.67 2.88 9.97
N TYR A 169 -6.40 1.60 10.02
CA TYR A 169 -7.34 0.58 9.55
C TYR A 169 -8.63 0.51 10.36
N TYR A 170 -8.61 0.92 11.64
CA TYR A 170 -9.84 0.99 12.44
C TYR A 170 -10.76 2.10 11.91
N LYS A 171 -10.23 3.31 11.74
CA LYS A 171 -10.99 4.43 11.15
C LYS A 171 -11.44 4.14 9.71
N LEU A 172 -10.61 3.43 8.93
CA LEU A 172 -10.99 3.01 7.59
C LEU A 172 -12.19 2.05 7.62
N GLY A 173 -12.21 1.12 8.58
CA GLY A 173 -13.33 0.22 8.82
C GLY A 173 -14.61 0.95 9.24
N GLU A 174 -14.51 1.93 10.15
CA GLU A 174 -15.64 2.79 10.54
C GLU A 174 -16.22 3.55 9.32
N GLN A 175 -15.35 4.14 8.51
CA GLN A 175 -15.72 4.84 7.27
C GLN A 175 -16.45 3.89 6.30
N THR A 176 -15.96 2.67 6.14
CA THR A 176 -16.61 1.63 5.32
C THR A 176 -17.99 1.29 5.86
N GLY A 177 -18.13 1.19 7.18
CA GLY A 177 -19.41 0.97 7.86
C GLY A 177 -20.43 2.07 7.60
N VAL A 178 -20.01 3.34 7.61
CA VAL A 178 -20.86 4.49 7.25
C VAL A 178 -21.34 4.38 5.79
N MET A 179 -20.46 4.08 4.85
CA MET A 179 -20.84 3.89 3.45
C MET A 179 -21.86 2.75 3.27
N ALA A 180 -21.68 1.65 3.99
CA ALA A 180 -22.63 0.54 3.96
C ALA A 180 -24.00 0.95 4.53
N ALA A 181 -24.03 1.71 5.62
CA ALA A 181 -25.28 2.22 6.22
C ALA A 181 -26.02 3.19 5.28
N GLU A 182 -25.30 4.04 4.53
CA GLU A 182 -25.90 4.93 3.54
C GLU A 182 -26.57 4.13 2.40
N ILE A 183 -25.92 3.07 1.91
CA ILE A 183 -26.48 2.22 0.88
C ILE A 183 -27.71 1.46 1.40
N LEU A 184 -27.64 0.86 2.58
CA LEU A 184 -28.74 0.12 3.19
C LEU A 184 -29.95 1.01 3.51
N SER A 185 -29.75 2.28 3.84
CA SER A 185 -30.82 3.24 4.06
C SER A 185 -31.39 3.88 2.78
N GLY A 186 -30.88 3.49 1.60
CA GLY A 186 -31.29 4.03 0.31
C GLY A 186 -30.78 5.45 0.00
N LYS A 187 -29.89 6.00 0.84
CA LYS A 187 -29.29 7.33 0.64
C LYS A 187 -28.15 7.33 -0.37
N GLY A 188 -27.57 6.17 -0.66
CA GLY A 188 -26.47 5.97 -1.59
C GLY A 188 -26.67 4.76 -2.48
N LYS A 189 -25.93 4.70 -3.58
CA LYS A 189 -25.87 3.55 -4.48
C LYS A 189 -24.42 3.22 -4.81
N PRO A 190 -24.00 1.95 -4.80
CA PRO A 190 -22.59 1.61 -5.08
C PRO A 190 -22.11 2.15 -6.41
N GLN A 191 -22.98 2.20 -7.44
CA GLN A 191 -22.65 2.65 -8.79
C GLN A 191 -22.16 4.11 -8.87
N THR A 192 -22.64 4.95 -7.95
CA THR A 192 -22.39 6.40 -7.95
C THR A 192 -21.69 6.88 -6.69
N MET A 193 -21.38 5.98 -5.77
CA MET A 193 -20.66 6.29 -4.53
C MET A 193 -19.16 6.11 -4.78
N PRO A 194 -18.36 7.19 -4.84
CA PRO A 194 -16.93 7.09 -5.05
C PRO A 194 -16.25 6.25 -3.97
N VAL A 195 -15.17 5.57 -4.34
CA VAL A 195 -14.25 4.95 -3.37
C VAL A 195 -13.67 6.06 -2.49
N GLN A 196 -13.72 5.86 -1.19
CA GLN A 196 -13.23 6.85 -0.23
C GLN A 196 -11.82 6.50 0.26
N MET A 197 -11.02 7.53 0.49
CA MET A 197 -9.69 7.42 1.10
C MET A 197 -9.68 8.13 2.45
N GLN A 198 -8.78 7.73 3.34
CA GLN A 198 -8.52 8.51 4.55
C GLN A 198 -7.90 9.87 4.20
N LYS A 199 -8.26 10.88 5.01
CA LYS A 199 -7.69 12.24 4.90
C LYS A 199 -6.61 12.51 5.92
N GLU A 200 -6.60 11.76 7.02
CA GLU A 200 -5.65 11.88 8.11
C GLU A 200 -4.87 10.56 8.25
N PHE A 201 -3.56 10.66 8.30
CA PHE A 201 -2.63 9.53 8.43
C PHE A 201 -1.95 9.55 9.80
N MET A 202 -1.54 8.38 10.27
CA MET A 202 -0.79 8.22 11.53
C MET A 202 0.72 8.09 11.26
#